data_ed3741b5b67c1043fb02f52a82b7eddc
#
_entry.id   ed3741b5b67c1043fb02f52a82b7eddc
#
_cell.length_a   1.000
_cell.length_b   1.000
_cell.length_c   1.000
_cell.angle_alpha   90.00
_cell.angle_beta   90.00
_cell.angle_gamma   90.00
#
_symmetry.space_group_name_H-M   'P 1'
#
loop_
_entity.id
_entity.type
_entity.pdbx_description
1 polymer ?
#
loop_
_entity_poly.entity_id
_entity_poly.type
_entity_poly.pdbx_seq_one_letter_code
_entity_poly.pdbx_strand_id
1 'polypeptide(L)'
;MPKYKEEQEIRYTARTVAILSELPEFCTVFYDKNQTTFLPKTQYDYMRAMRTFLTYLQQSHPQFRNYKLTDYTLDALDCLTVKDANDFIVWLQQTMSVSSVKTRISCISSIFTFFARNGQLTGNPFLFTKRPDQGTSINRNNNNKISNAAKEQSVDITEKVGKDNSIKIKKNDDIEIKTDTTVTNTNINQTLSAKKKQFDDQYGLRDEIIYQILKETGIRISELAELNKDDFELKNHRFYVYRTKQRSTWITMPDELTDLIEKYLEERSTYTFAKDDEAMFLVTIGRYKGARLGVRSIERIVITIRKRQL
;
A
#
# COMPACT_ATOMS: atom_id res chain seq x y z
N MET A 1 18.27 -5.75 16.69
CA MET A 1 17.43 -5.19 15.61
C MET A 1 16.33 -4.37 16.27
N PRO A 2 15.82 -3.26 15.72
CA PRO A 2 14.72 -2.53 16.34
C PRO A 2 13.48 -3.43 16.49
N LYS A 3 12.84 -3.41 17.64
CA LYS A 3 11.67 -4.21 18.00
C LYS A 3 10.55 -4.15 16.94
N TYR A 4 10.29 -2.97 16.38
CA TYR A 4 9.35 -2.79 15.29
C TYR A 4 9.66 -3.66 14.06
N LYS A 5 10.93 -3.85 13.74
CA LYS A 5 11.36 -4.66 12.60
C LYS A 5 11.15 -6.14 12.86
N GLU A 6 11.43 -6.61 14.07
CA GLU A 6 11.15 -7.98 14.51
C GLU A 6 9.65 -8.27 14.46
N GLU A 7 8.82 -7.35 14.95
CA GLU A 7 7.36 -7.48 14.87
C GLU A 7 6.85 -7.57 13.42
N GLN A 8 7.44 -6.80 12.49
CA GLN A 8 7.09 -6.88 11.07
C GLN A 8 7.49 -8.23 10.48
N GLU A 9 8.66 -8.75 10.82
CA GLU A 9 9.13 -10.05 10.33
C GLU A 9 8.24 -11.19 10.85
N ILE A 10 7.91 -11.20 12.13
CA ILE A 10 6.98 -12.15 12.75
C ILE A 10 5.62 -12.08 12.03
N ARG A 11 5.12 -10.88 11.79
CA ARG A 11 3.84 -10.66 11.11
C ARG A 11 3.83 -11.19 9.68
N TYR A 12 4.90 -10.98 8.91
CA TYR A 12 4.98 -11.50 7.54
C TYR A 12 5.15 -13.01 7.54
N THR A 13 5.92 -13.58 8.46
CA THR A 13 6.05 -15.03 8.61
C THR A 13 4.71 -15.68 8.91
N ALA A 14 3.96 -15.17 9.89
CA ALA A 14 2.64 -15.70 10.23
C ALA A 14 1.65 -15.63 9.03
N ARG A 15 1.69 -14.53 8.27
CA ARG A 15 0.87 -14.39 7.06
C ARG A 15 1.28 -15.35 5.95
N THR A 16 2.58 -15.63 5.83
CA THR A 16 3.09 -16.59 4.83
C THR A 16 2.63 -18.00 5.17
N VAL A 17 2.75 -18.41 6.43
CA VAL A 17 2.26 -19.71 6.90
C VAL A 17 0.75 -19.86 6.65
N ALA A 18 -0.04 -18.82 6.94
CA ALA A 18 -1.47 -18.82 6.68
C ALA A 18 -1.81 -18.99 5.19
N ILE A 19 -1.03 -18.40 4.27
CA ILE A 19 -1.23 -18.60 2.84
C ILE A 19 -0.78 -19.99 2.39
N LEU A 20 0.33 -20.51 2.94
CA LEU A 20 0.85 -21.83 2.58
C LEU A 20 -0.14 -22.95 2.89
N SER A 21 -0.94 -22.82 3.95
CA SER A 21 -1.98 -23.81 4.26
C SER A 21 -3.08 -23.94 3.19
N GLU A 22 -3.20 -22.96 2.30
CA GLU A 22 -4.15 -22.95 1.19
C GLU A 22 -3.49 -23.35 -0.14
N LEU A 23 -2.15 -23.51 -0.18
CA LEU A 23 -1.38 -23.72 -1.39
C LEU A 23 -0.86 -25.17 -1.52
N PRO A 24 -0.49 -25.58 -2.75
CA PRO A 24 0.09 -26.89 -2.99
C PRO A 24 1.42 -27.11 -2.26
N GLU A 25 1.77 -28.36 -2.01
CA GLU A 25 2.99 -28.77 -1.30
C GLU A 25 4.27 -28.19 -1.90
N PHE A 26 4.38 -28.07 -3.21
CA PHE A 26 5.57 -27.49 -3.85
C PHE A 26 5.81 -26.05 -3.43
N CYS A 27 4.79 -25.30 -3.03
CA CYS A 27 4.94 -23.95 -2.49
C CYS A 27 5.65 -23.98 -1.12
N THR A 28 5.33 -24.97 -0.28
CA THR A 28 6.02 -25.20 1.00
C THR A 28 7.48 -25.60 0.75
N VAL A 29 7.74 -26.49 -0.20
CA VAL A 29 9.11 -26.87 -0.59
C VAL A 29 9.92 -25.66 -1.04
N PHE A 30 9.35 -24.80 -1.88
CA PHE A 30 10.02 -23.56 -2.31
C PHE A 30 10.29 -22.61 -1.13
N TYR A 31 9.30 -22.44 -0.25
CA TYR A 31 9.42 -21.61 0.94
C TYR A 31 10.56 -22.09 1.84
N ASP A 32 10.57 -23.38 2.21
CA ASP A 32 11.56 -23.95 3.13
C ASP A 32 12.99 -23.86 2.59
N LYS A 33 13.18 -24.12 1.29
CA LYS A 33 14.50 -24.02 0.65
C LYS A 33 15.04 -22.59 0.55
N ASN A 34 14.19 -21.60 0.69
CA ASN A 34 14.55 -20.19 0.54
C ASN A 34 14.40 -19.37 1.84
N GLN A 35 14.14 -20.00 2.99
CA GLN A 35 13.95 -19.30 4.27
C GLN A 35 15.14 -18.40 4.65
N THR A 36 16.36 -18.87 4.43
CA THR A 36 17.59 -18.12 4.74
C THR A 36 17.97 -17.09 3.67
N THR A 37 17.44 -17.25 2.46
CA THR A 37 17.81 -16.41 1.30
C THR A 37 16.92 -15.18 1.19
N PHE A 38 15.62 -15.32 1.52
CA PHE A 38 14.64 -14.27 1.34
C PHE A 38 14.13 -13.73 2.67
N LEU A 39 13.95 -12.42 2.73
CA LEU A 39 13.28 -11.77 3.85
C LEU A 39 11.81 -12.25 3.96
N PRO A 40 11.23 -12.28 5.18
CA PRO A 40 9.84 -12.72 5.41
C PRO A 40 8.82 -12.00 4.53
N LYS A 41 8.98 -10.69 4.31
CA LYS A 41 8.13 -9.94 3.38
C LYS A 41 8.24 -10.42 1.95
N THR A 42 9.44 -10.76 1.50
CA THR A 42 9.67 -11.27 0.14
C THR A 42 9.01 -12.64 -0.02
N GLN A 43 9.15 -13.53 0.94
CA GLN A 43 8.50 -14.84 0.95
C GLN A 43 6.97 -14.71 0.89
N TYR A 44 6.40 -13.78 1.68
CA TYR A 44 4.98 -13.47 1.63
C TYR A 44 4.54 -13.01 0.22
N ASP A 45 5.31 -12.15 -0.43
CA ASP A 45 5.00 -11.65 -1.77
C ASP A 45 5.06 -12.79 -2.82
N TYR A 46 5.97 -13.77 -2.68
CA TYR A 46 6.03 -14.98 -3.53
C TYR A 46 4.79 -15.85 -3.37
N MET A 47 4.42 -16.20 -2.14
CA MET A 47 3.26 -17.05 -1.88
C MET A 47 1.96 -16.37 -2.31
N ARG A 48 1.83 -15.09 -2.07
CA ARG A 48 0.70 -14.28 -2.52
C ARG A 48 0.60 -14.23 -4.05
N ALA A 49 1.73 -14.12 -4.75
CA ALA A 49 1.76 -14.13 -6.21
C ALA A 49 1.32 -15.50 -6.76
N MET A 50 1.84 -16.59 -6.20
CA MET A 50 1.46 -17.95 -6.61
C MET A 50 -0.02 -18.22 -6.35
N ARG A 51 -0.55 -17.87 -5.16
CA ARG A 51 -1.99 -17.98 -4.89
C ARG A 51 -2.84 -17.26 -5.94
N THR A 52 -2.44 -16.02 -6.32
CA THR A 52 -3.15 -15.27 -7.37
C THR A 52 -3.11 -16.00 -8.72
N PHE A 53 -1.99 -16.59 -9.07
CA PHE A 53 -1.81 -17.31 -10.33
C PHE A 53 -2.66 -18.58 -10.38
N LEU A 54 -2.61 -19.41 -9.33
CA LEU A 54 -3.39 -20.64 -9.25
C LEU A 54 -4.91 -20.35 -9.23
N THR A 55 -5.33 -19.28 -8.55
CA THR A 55 -6.73 -18.84 -8.58
C THR A 55 -7.15 -18.39 -9.99
N TYR A 56 -6.26 -17.71 -10.73
CA TYR A 56 -6.54 -17.38 -12.13
C TYR A 56 -6.68 -18.62 -13.00
N LEU A 57 -5.78 -19.61 -12.87
CA LEU A 57 -5.86 -20.85 -13.62
C LEU A 57 -7.16 -21.60 -13.33
N GLN A 58 -7.58 -21.67 -12.08
CA GLN A 58 -8.87 -22.28 -11.68
C GLN A 58 -10.06 -21.59 -12.35
N GLN A 59 -10.02 -20.27 -12.51
CA GLN A 59 -11.13 -19.51 -13.09
C GLN A 59 -11.13 -19.51 -14.62
N SER A 60 -9.95 -19.52 -15.26
CA SER A 60 -9.79 -19.17 -16.67
C SER A 60 -9.27 -20.32 -17.53
N HIS A 61 -8.53 -21.28 -16.96
CA HIS A 61 -7.92 -22.35 -17.72
C HIS A 61 -8.79 -23.62 -17.71
N PRO A 62 -9.19 -24.17 -18.88
CA PRO A 62 -10.15 -25.30 -18.95
C PRO A 62 -9.74 -26.54 -18.14
N GLN A 63 -8.44 -26.87 -18.15
CA GLN A 63 -7.90 -28.05 -17.47
C GLN A 63 -8.00 -27.95 -15.94
N PHE A 64 -7.94 -26.73 -15.37
CA PHE A 64 -7.84 -26.51 -13.92
C PHE A 64 -9.15 -26.03 -13.27
N ARG A 65 -10.24 -25.97 -14.02
CA ARG A 65 -11.53 -25.41 -13.55
C ARG A 65 -12.08 -26.09 -12.29
N ASN A 66 -11.78 -27.36 -12.09
CA ASN A 66 -12.28 -28.14 -10.94
C ASN A 66 -11.20 -28.34 -9.85
N TYR A 67 -10.01 -27.79 -10.01
CA TYR A 67 -8.93 -27.95 -9.03
C TYR A 67 -9.21 -27.09 -7.80
N LYS A 68 -8.92 -27.63 -6.60
CA LYS A 68 -8.67 -26.80 -5.42
C LYS A 68 -7.26 -26.25 -5.50
N LEU A 69 -6.96 -25.20 -4.77
CA LEU A 69 -5.60 -24.63 -4.79
C LEU A 69 -4.54 -25.63 -4.30
N THR A 70 -4.91 -26.58 -3.44
CA THR A 70 -4.03 -27.64 -2.92
C THR A 70 -3.78 -28.78 -3.92
N ASP A 71 -4.60 -28.91 -4.97
CA ASP A 71 -4.57 -30.06 -5.88
C ASP A 71 -3.53 -29.88 -7.02
N TYR A 72 -2.96 -28.68 -7.16
CA TYR A 72 -1.96 -28.44 -8.19
C TYR A 72 -0.67 -29.18 -7.88
N THR A 73 -0.14 -29.89 -8.87
CA THR A 73 1.19 -30.50 -8.83
C THR A 73 2.11 -29.82 -9.84
N LEU A 74 3.44 -30.02 -9.70
CA LEU A 74 4.38 -29.49 -10.70
C LEU A 74 4.14 -30.11 -12.06
N ASP A 75 3.86 -31.42 -12.14
CA ASP A 75 3.53 -32.10 -13.39
C ASP A 75 2.30 -31.52 -14.09
N ALA A 76 1.28 -31.16 -13.29
CA ALA A 76 0.09 -30.49 -13.83
C ALA A 76 0.40 -29.09 -14.38
N LEU A 77 1.35 -28.38 -13.79
CA LEU A 77 1.78 -27.05 -14.25
C LEU A 77 2.77 -27.09 -15.42
N ASP A 78 3.38 -28.22 -15.69
CA ASP A 78 4.38 -28.38 -16.76
C ASP A 78 3.78 -28.29 -18.17
N CYS A 79 2.45 -28.46 -18.29
CA CYS A 79 1.73 -28.25 -19.55
C CYS A 79 1.53 -26.80 -19.93
N LEU A 80 1.79 -25.84 -19.02
CA LEU A 80 1.55 -24.42 -19.23
C LEU A 80 2.50 -23.86 -20.30
N THR A 81 1.91 -23.07 -21.20
CA THR A 81 2.61 -22.47 -22.34
C THR A 81 2.90 -20.99 -22.10
N VAL A 82 3.75 -20.41 -22.94
CA VAL A 82 3.98 -18.93 -22.98
C VAL A 82 2.67 -18.18 -23.25
N LYS A 83 1.72 -18.78 -23.97
CA LYS A 83 0.41 -18.18 -24.20
C LYS A 83 -0.37 -18.05 -22.88
N ASP A 84 -0.43 -19.09 -22.07
CA ASP A 84 -1.14 -19.07 -20.78
C ASP A 84 -0.54 -18.04 -19.83
N ALA A 85 0.78 -17.92 -19.83
CA ALA A 85 1.48 -16.87 -19.08
C ALA A 85 1.15 -15.46 -19.57
N ASN A 86 1.05 -15.23 -20.89
CA ASN A 86 0.64 -13.95 -21.45
C ASN A 86 -0.82 -13.62 -21.14
N ASP A 87 -1.73 -14.59 -21.23
CA ASP A 87 -3.15 -14.41 -20.90
C ASP A 87 -3.31 -14.01 -19.43
N PHE A 88 -2.54 -14.63 -18.52
CA PHE A 88 -2.48 -14.22 -17.11
C PHE A 88 -1.97 -12.77 -16.94
N ILE A 89 -0.95 -12.35 -17.69
CA ILE A 89 -0.44 -10.99 -17.66
C ILE A 89 -1.52 -10.00 -18.07
N VAL A 90 -2.24 -10.27 -19.15
CA VAL A 90 -3.36 -9.44 -19.64
C VAL A 90 -4.45 -9.35 -18.56
N TRP A 91 -4.79 -10.47 -17.92
CA TRP A 91 -5.77 -10.48 -16.83
C TRP A 91 -5.31 -9.62 -15.63
N LEU A 92 -4.05 -9.70 -15.22
CA LEU A 92 -3.50 -8.87 -14.15
C LEU A 92 -3.57 -7.36 -14.48
N GLN A 93 -3.33 -6.98 -15.74
CA GLN A 93 -3.34 -5.59 -16.18
C GLN A 93 -4.71 -4.94 -16.06
N GLN A 94 -5.80 -5.71 -16.07
CA GLN A 94 -7.16 -5.19 -15.90
C GLN A 94 -7.40 -4.62 -14.50
N THR A 95 -6.71 -5.15 -13.47
CA THR A 95 -6.99 -4.82 -12.07
C THR A 95 -5.81 -4.20 -11.32
N MET A 96 -4.58 -4.30 -11.85
CA MET A 96 -3.36 -3.91 -11.15
C MET A 96 -2.56 -2.86 -11.89
N SER A 97 -1.74 -2.10 -11.13
CA SER A 97 -0.74 -1.20 -11.72
C SER A 97 0.36 -2.00 -12.41
N VAL A 98 0.99 -1.41 -13.44
CA VAL A 98 2.11 -2.01 -14.18
C VAL A 98 3.22 -2.50 -13.24
N SER A 99 3.60 -1.71 -12.25
CA SER A 99 4.60 -2.10 -11.25
C SER A 99 4.19 -3.34 -10.45
N SER A 100 2.91 -3.43 -10.03
CA SER A 100 2.38 -4.60 -9.32
C SER A 100 2.37 -5.85 -10.20
N VAL A 101 2.01 -5.70 -11.47
CA VAL A 101 2.05 -6.79 -12.46
C VAL A 101 3.48 -7.30 -12.64
N LYS A 102 4.46 -6.40 -12.86
CA LYS A 102 5.88 -6.78 -12.99
C LYS A 102 6.38 -7.55 -11.77
N THR A 103 6.04 -7.11 -10.57
CA THR A 103 6.44 -7.77 -9.32
C THR A 103 5.85 -9.19 -9.25
N ARG A 104 4.55 -9.36 -9.54
CA ARG A 104 3.91 -10.70 -9.50
C ARG A 104 4.50 -11.66 -10.52
N ILE A 105 4.72 -11.19 -11.76
CA ILE A 105 5.36 -12.00 -12.80
C ILE A 105 6.75 -12.43 -12.36
N SER A 106 7.55 -11.51 -11.79
CA SER A 106 8.90 -11.83 -11.30
C SER A 106 8.87 -12.88 -10.19
N CYS A 107 7.92 -12.79 -9.24
CA CYS A 107 7.78 -13.78 -8.18
C CYS A 107 7.46 -15.18 -8.77
N ILE A 108 6.44 -15.27 -9.64
CA ILE A 108 6.01 -16.54 -10.23
C ILE A 108 7.12 -17.13 -11.12
N SER A 109 7.72 -16.30 -11.98
CA SER A 109 8.83 -16.72 -12.83
C SER A 109 10.01 -17.27 -12.02
N SER A 110 10.31 -16.69 -10.85
CA SER A 110 11.37 -17.21 -9.97
C SER A 110 11.03 -18.60 -9.42
N ILE A 111 9.79 -18.86 -9.05
CA ILE A 111 9.34 -20.16 -8.57
C ILE A 111 9.46 -21.21 -9.70
N PHE A 112 8.96 -20.91 -10.90
CA PHE A 112 9.11 -21.82 -12.05
C PHE A 112 10.59 -22.06 -12.39
N THR A 113 11.43 -21.02 -12.37
CA THR A 113 12.86 -21.16 -12.60
C THR A 113 13.54 -22.06 -11.55
N PHE A 114 13.14 -21.93 -10.29
CA PHE A 114 13.66 -22.77 -9.22
C PHE A 114 13.39 -24.27 -9.50
N PHE A 115 12.16 -24.63 -9.82
CA PHE A 115 11.79 -26.02 -10.09
C PHE A 115 12.34 -26.52 -11.43
N ALA A 116 12.42 -25.68 -12.47
CA ALA A 116 13.06 -26.05 -13.74
C ALA A 116 14.56 -26.32 -13.56
N ARG A 117 15.28 -25.51 -12.75
CA ARG A 117 16.71 -25.77 -12.43
C ARG A 117 16.94 -27.04 -11.65
N ASN A 118 15.97 -27.48 -10.87
CA ASN A 118 16.00 -28.73 -10.11
C ASN A 118 15.48 -29.93 -10.92
N GLY A 119 15.20 -29.77 -12.22
CA GLY A 119 14.70 -30.83 -13.09
C GLY A 119 13.28 -31.32 -12.79
N GLN A 120 12.48 -30.54 -12.04
CA GLN A 120 11.12 -30.86 -11.66
C GLN A 120 10.06 -30.22 -12.58
N LEU A 121 10.49 -29.33 -13.47
CA LEU A 121 9.72 -28.77 -14.58
C LEU A 121 10.58 -28.76 -15.83
N THR A 122 9.96 -28.90 -17.00
CA THR A 122 10.66 -28.84 -18.30
C THR A 122 11.09 -27.43 -18.66
N GLY A 123 10.39 -26.42 -18.13
CA GLY A 123 10.70 -25.02 -18.41
C GLY A 123 9.95 -24.01 -17.55
N ASN A 124 10.13 -22.75 -17.91
CA ASN A 124 9.44 -21.63 -17.29
C ASN A 124 8.72 -20.81 -18.35
N PRO A 125 7.39 -20.88 -18.41
CA PRO A 125 6.58 -20.19 -19.44
C PRO A 125 6.67 -18.64 -19.35
N PHE A 126 7.11 -18.10 -18.21
CA PHE A 126 7.22 -16.65 -18.00
C PHE A 126 8.55 -16.04 -18.52
N LEU A 127 9.54 -16.85 -18.92
CA LEU A 127 10.82 -16.32 -19.41
C LEU A 127 10.69 -15.53 -20.69
N PHE A 128 9.80 -15.96 -21.60
CA PHE A 128 9.63 -15.37 -22.92
C PHE A 128 8.40 -14.46 -23.02
N THR A 129 7.76 -14.12 -21.89
CA THR A 129 6.61 -13.23 -21.88
C THR A 129 7.02 -11.78 -22.07
N LYS A 130 6.22 -11.02 -22.79
CA LYS A 130 6.39 -9.57 -22.91
C LYS A 130 5.95 -8.89 -21.61
N ARG A 131 6.89 -8.30 -20.89
CA ARG A 131 6.58 -7.54 -19.67
C ARG A 131 5.90 -6.22 -20.04
N PRO A 132 4.84 -5.80 -19.31
CA PRO A 132 4.16 -4.55 -19.60
C PRO A 132 5.08 -3.35 -19.37
N ASP A 133 5.11 -2.40 -20.32
CA ASP A 133 5.86 -1.15 -20.20
C ASP A 133 5.03 -0.06 -19.52
N GLN A 134 5.68 0.92 -18.90
CA GLN A 134 4.98 2.03 -18.22
C GLN A 134 4.15 2.89 -19.18
N GLY A 135 4.46 2.89 -20.50
CA GLY A 135 3.73 3.63 -21.53
C GLY A 135 2.38 3.02 -21.95
N THR A 136 2.11 1.77 -21.57
CA THR A 136 0.86 1.05 -21.91
C THR A 136 -0.13 0.98 -20.74
N SER A 137 -0.05 1.89 -19.78
CA SER A 137 -1.13 2.03 -18.80
C SER A 137 -2.38 2.50 -19.54
N ILE A 138 -3.30 1.58 -19.82
CA ILE A 138 -4.68 1.89 -20.22
C ILE A 138 -5.19 2.91 -19.21
N ASN A 139 -5.54 4.08 -19.72
CA ASN A 139 -5.91 5.24 -18.93
C ASN A 139 -7.12 4.86 -18.06
N ARG A 140 -6.93 4.61 -16.76
CA ARG A 140 -8.00 4.20 -15.83
C ARG A 140 -9.16 5.20 -15.80
N ASN A 141 -8.93 6.45 -16.26
CA ASN A 141 -9.97 7.46 -16.40
C ASN A 141 -10.96 7.16 -17.54
N ASN A 142 -10.57 6.38 -18.57
CA ASN A 142 -11.50 5.99 -19.63
C ASN A 142 -12.42 4.84 -19.21
N ASN A 143 -11.98 3.92 -18.35
CA ASN A 143 -12.86 2.85 -17.86
C ASN A 143 -13.95 3.39 -16.92
N ASN A 144 -13.67 4.47 -16.15
CA ASN A 144 -14.71 5.15 -15.36
C ASN A 144 -15.71 5.90 -16.25
N LYS A 145 -15.29 6.44 -17.42
CA LYS A 145 -16.21 7.04 -18.39
C LYS A 145 -17.06 6.00 -19.11
N ILE A 146 -16.48 4.84 -19.46
CA ILE A 146 -17.22 3.74 -20.09
C ILE A 146 -18.21 3.10 -19.10
N SER A 147 -17.82 2.93 -17.82
CA SER A 147 -18.73 2.42 -16.79
C SER A 147 -19.85 3.40 -16.42
N ASN A 148 -19.60 4.72 -16.51
CA ASN A 148 -20.61 5.73 -16.30
C ASN A 148 -21.54 5.87 -17.53
N ALA A 149 -21.01 5.81 -18.74
CA ALA A 149 -21.81 5.76 -19.96
C ALA A 149 -22.69 4.53 -20.06
N ALA A 150 -22.20 3.36 -19.60
CA ALA A 150 -22.98 2.12 -19.52
C ALA A 150 -24.06 2.18 -18.44
N LYS A 151 -23.85 2.93 -17.35
CA LYS A 151 -24.87 3.19 -16.32
C LYS A 151 -25.93 4.18 -16.79
N GLU A 152 -25.57 5.19 -17.54
CA GLU A 152 -26.52 6.14 -18.13
C GLU A 152 -27.38 5.47 -19.22
N GLN A 153 -26.81 4.54 -20.00
CA GLN A 153 -27.60 3.80 -21.00
C GLN A 153 -28.50 2.70 -20.37
N SER A 154 -28.19 2.20 -19.18
CA SER A 154 -29.06 1.22 -18.49
C SER A 154 -30.25 1.86 -17.77
N VAL A 155 -30.24 3.18 -17.53
CA VAL A 155 -31.38 3.93 -16.95
C VAL A 155 -32.42 4.27 -18.03
N ASP A 156 -32.01 4.43 -19.28
CA ASP A 156 -32.91 4.81 -20.39
C ASP A 156 -33.75 3.65 -20.94
N ILE A 157 -33.49 2.41 -20.55
CA ILE A 157 -34.24 1.22 -21.04
C ILE A 157 -35.39 0.81 -20.10
N THR A 158 -35.43 1.35 -18.88
CA THR A 158 -36.46 1.03 -17.88
C THR A 158 -37.67 1.99 -17.84
N GLU A 159 -37.63 3.11 -18.59
CA GLU A 159 -38.72 4.09 -18.60
C GLU A 159 -39.77 3.92 -19.71
N LYS A 160 -39.79 2.84 -20.46
CA LYS A 160 -40.73 2.61 -21.58
C LYS A 160 -41.77 1.52 -21.36
N VAL A 161 -42.03 1.06 -20.16
CA VAL A 161 -43.20 0.16 -19.90
C VAL A 161 -43.92 0.64 -18.65
N GLY A 162 -45.05 1.29 -18.79
CA GLY A 162 -45.99 1.51 -17.72
C GLY A 162 -46.66 2.90 -17.72
N LYS A 163 -47.56 3.15 -18.65
CA LYS A 163 -48.60 4.19 -18.52
C LYS A 163 -49.71 3.65 -17.63
N ASP A 164 -50.24 4.63 -16.90
CA ASP A 164 -51.50 4.73 -16.16
C ASP A 164 -51.44 4.37 -14.68
N ASN A 165 -51.37 5.45 -13.86
CA ASN A 165 -52.44 5.77 -12.92
C ASN A 165 -52.17 7.12 -12.22
N SER A 166 -53.06 8.05 -12.48
CA SER A 166 -53.20 9.40 -11.93
C SER A 166 -53.48 9.35 -10.43
N ILE A 167 -52.67 10.05 -9.63
CA ILE A 167 -53.14 10.60 -8.34
C ILE A 167 -52.71 12.06 -8.27
N LYS A 168 -53.72 12.92 -8.28
CA LYS A 168 -53.65 14.34 -8.01
C LYS A 168 -53.34 14.55 -6.53
N ILE A 169 -52.26 15.28 -6.20
CA ILE A 169 -52.10 15.88 -4.89
C ILE A 169 -51.99 17.41 -5.07
N LYS A 170 -52.88 18.09 -4.33
CA LYS A 170 -53.10 19.53 -4.34
C LYS A 170 -51.90 20.31 -3.84
N LYS A 171 -51.68 21.46 -4.46
CA LYS A 171 -50.93 22.58 -3.89
C LYS A 171 -51.74 23.17 -2.74
N ASN A 172 -51.11 23.46 -1.64
CA ASN A 172 -51.33 24.57 -0.72
C ASN A 172 -50.11 24.67 0.20
N ASP A 173 -49.68 25.78 0.28
CA ASP A 173 -49.53 26.94 1.15
C ASP A 173 -48.10 27.34 1.42
N ASP A 174 -47.87 28.59 1.06
CA ASP A 174 -46.66 29.39 1.32
C ASP A 174 -46.37 29.47 2.83
N ILE A 175 -45.14 29.02 3.22
CA ILE A 175 -44.53 29.48 4.46
C ILE A 175 -43.18 30.08 4.07
N GLU A 176 -43.13 31.42 4.09
CA GLU A 176 -41.89 32.19 4.09
C GLU A 176 -41.07 31.84 5.33
N ILE A 177 -40.04 30.99 5.18
CA ILE A 177 -39.00 30.87 6.17
C ILE A 177 -37.86 31.80 5.74
N LYS A 178 -37.79 32.96 6.35
CA LYS A 178 -36.61 33.81 6.34
C LYS A 178 -35.51 33.06 7.07
N THR A 179 -34.68 32.33 6.35
CA THR A 179 -33.48 31.73 6.88
C THR A 179 -32.35 32.77 6.84
N ASP A 180 -31.94 33.19 8.02
CA ASP A 180 -30.71 33.92 8.28
C ASP A 180 -29.50 33.01 7.98
N THR A 181 -29.20 32.79 6.69
CA THR A 181 -28.16 31.89 6.21
C THR A 181 -26.76 32.50 6.24
N THR A 182 -26.65 33.78 6.62
CA THR A 182 -25.36 34.51 6.64
C THR A 182 -24.57 34.33 7.94
N VAL A 183 -25.22 34.06 9.07
CA VAL A 183 -24.54 33.94 10.38
C VAL A 183 -23.91 32.54 10.59
N THR A 184 -24.48 31.50 10.00
CA THR A 184 -24.00 30.14 10.15
C THR A 184 -22.73 29.85 9.33
N ASN A 185 -22.57 30.41 8.14
CA ASN A 185 -21.42 30.19 7.27
C ASN A 185 -20.14 30.87 7.77
N THR A 186 -20.24 32.05 8.37
CA THR A 186 -19.07 32.73 8.98
C THR A 186 -18.56 32.00 10.21
N ASN A 187 -19.42 31.48 11.06
CA ASN A 187 -19.02 30.72 12.26
C ASN A 187 -18.39 29.36 11.89
N ILE A 188 -18.92 28.67 10.89
CA ILE A 188 -18.35 27.41 10.40
C ILE A 188 -16.98 27.65 9.79
N ASN A 189 -16.80 28.67 8.97
CA ASN A 189 -15.53 29.01 8.33
C ASN A 189 -14.49 29.48 9.35
N GLN A 190 -14.87 30.26 10.36
CA GLN A 190 -14.00 30.66 11.45
C GLN A 190 -13.60 29.47 12.33
N THR A 191 -14.51 28.54 12.63
CA THR A 191 -14.22 27.34 13.40
C THR A 191 -13.33 26.37 12.62
N LEU A 192 -13.52 26.23 11.30
CA LEU A 192 -12.66 25.44 10.42
C LEU A 192 -11.29 26.06 10.27
N SER A 193 -11.20 27.40 10.16
CA SER A 193 -9.94 28.14 10.10
C SER A 193 -9.17 28.05 11.41
N ALA A 194 -9.83 28.18 12.56
CA ALA A 194 -9.22 28.02 13.87
C ALA A 194 -8.74 26.58 14.11
N LYS A 195 -9.54 25.58 13.75
CA LYS A 195 -9.13 24.16 13.79
C LYS A 195 -7.96 23.86 12.87
N LYS A 196 -7.95 24.46 11.67
CA LYS A 196 -6.83 24.32 10.73
C LYS A 196 -5.55 24.96 11.27
N LYS A 197 -5.62 26.14 11.86
CA LYS A 197 -4.49 26.83 12.49
C LYS A 197 -3.96 26.04 13.69
N GLN A 198 -4.83 25.58 14.58
CA GLN A 198 -4.46 24.71 15.70
C GLN A 198 -3.86 23.38 15.22
N PHE A 199 -4.31 22.86 14.09
CA PHE A 199 -3.75 21.68 13.44
C PHE A 199 -2.35 21.94 12.88
N ASP A 200 -2.14 23.06 12.20
CA ASP A 200 -0.85 23.48 11.65
C ASP A 200 0.18 23.76 12.79
N ASP A 201 -0.23 24.39 13.88
CA ASP A 201 0.63 24.66 15.04
C ASP A 201 1.03 23.40 15.81
N GLN A 202 0.15 22.40 15.87
CA GLN A 202 0.41 21.15 16.62
C GLN A 202 1.27 20.13 15.86
N TYR A 203 1.33 20.20 14.51
CA TYR A 203 2.02 19.23 13.67
C TYR A 203 3.15 19.83 12.85
N GLY A 204 3.31 21.14 12.87
CA GLY A 204 4.29 21.84 12.07
C GLY A 204 5.72 21.38 12.34
N LEU A 205 6.12 21.29 13.62
CA LEU A 205 7.48 20.91 14.01
C LEU A 205 7.84 19.48 13.60
N ARG A 206 6.95 18.50 13.88
CA ARG A 206 7.16 17.10 13.47
C ARG A 206 7.31 16.96 11.97
N ASP A 207 6.38 17.55 11.23
CA ASP A 207 6.32 17.40 9.78
C ASP A 207 7.50 18.12 9.12
N GLU A 208 7.93 19.25 9.65
CA GLU A 208 9.13 19.98 9.23
C GLU A 208 10.39 19.12 9.44
N ILE A 209 10.57 18.51 10.61
CA ILE A 209 11.71 17.63 10.90
C ILE A 209 11.73 16.43 9.94
N ILE A 210 10.58 15.80 9.68
CA ILE A 210 10.47 14.70 8.72
C ILE A 210 10.99 15.15 7.35
N TYR A 211 10.57 16.32 6.90
CA TYR A 211 10.98 16.87 5.61
C TYR A 211 12.48 17.20 5.57
N GLN A 212 13.00 17.86 6.61
CA GLN A 212 14.41 18.26 6.70
C GLN A 212 15.33 17.03 6.79
N ILE A 213 14.99 16.01 7.60
CA ILE A 213 15.78 14.77 7.64
C ILE A 213 15.88 14.15 6.24
N LEU A 214 14.77 14.00 5.53
CA LEU A 214 14.79 13.42 4.19
C LEU A 214 15.57 14.25 3.17
N LYS A 215 15.47 15.58 3.26
CA LYS A 215 16.13 16.53 2.37
C LYS A 215 17.65 16.56 2.59
N GLU A 216 18.08 16.71 3.84
CA GLU A 216 19.48 16.91 4.16
C GLU A 216 20.29 15.60 4.18
N THR A 217 19.66 14.48 4.54
CA THR A 217 20.39 13.22 4.71
C THR A 217 20.18 12.21 3.57
N GLY A 218 19.16 12.39 2.76
CA GLY A 218 18.83 11.50 1.66
C GLY A 218 18.45 10.07 2.06
N ILE A 219 18.10 9.80 3.32
CA ILE A 219 17.63 8.47 3.74
C ILE A 219 16.28 8.14 3.09
N ARG A 220 15.99 6.85 3.00
CA ARG A 220 14.71 6.41 2.43
C ARG A 220 13.56 6.68 3.40
N ILE A 221 12.38 6.98 2.87
CA ILE A 221 11.15 7.18 3.69
C ILE A 221 10.87 5.96 4.58
N SER A 222 11.16 4.76 4.11
CA SER A 222 11.03 3.54 4.91
C SER A 222 12.02 3.47 6.06
N GLU A 223 13.26 3.94 5.86
CA GLU A 223 14.28 4.03 6.89
C GLU A 223 13.87 5.07 7.96
N LEU A 224 13.36 6.22 7.54
CA LEU A 224 12.83 7.24 8.46
C LEU A 224 11.64 6.72 9.29
N ALA A 225 10.73 5.95 8.70
CA ALA A 225 9.60 5.38 9.41
C ALA A 225 10.00 4.36 10.48
N GLU A 226 11.16 3.74 10.35
CA GLU A 226 11.72 2.76 11.28
C GLU A 226 12.49 3.37 12.44
N LEU A 227 12.85 4.68 12.42
CA LEU A 227 13.64 5.35 13.44
C LEU A 227 12.94 5.34 14.81
N ASN A 228 13.72 5.08 15.84
CA ASN A 228 13.37 5.21 17.24
C ASN A 228 13.98 6.49 17.85
N LYS A 229 13.49 6.91 19.01
CA LYS A 229 14.07 8.02 19.77
C LYS A 229 15.54 7.76 20.10
N ASP A 230 15.86 6.53 20.50
CA ASP A 230 17.18 6.11 20.96
C ASP A 230 18.20 5.95 19.81
N ASP A 231 17.75 6.03 18.55
CA ASP A 231 18.66 6.01 17.41
C ASP A 231 19.41 7.35 17.23
N PHE A 232 19.02 8.41 17.96
CA PHE A 232 19.59 9.75 17.86
C PHE A 232 20.64 10.04 18.94
N GLU A 233 21.85 10.35 18.53
CA GLU A 233 22.92 10.90 19.37
C GLU A 233 23.07 12.40 19.14
N LEU A 234 22.23 13.22 19.78
CA LEU A 234 22.19 14.69 19.56
C LEU A 234 23.53 15.36 19.85
N LYS A 235 24.27 14.94 20.90
CA LYS A 235 25.59 15.47 21.24
C LYS A 235 26.63 15.31 20.11
N ASN A 236 26.44 14.29 19.27
CA ASN A 236 27.34 13.97 18.16
C ASN A 236 26.71 14.35 16.81
N HIS A 237 25.59 15.08 16.81
CA HIS A 237 24.84 15.51 15.61
C HIS A 237 24.64 14.37 14.61
N ARG A 238 24.23 13.19 15.08
CA ARG A 238 24.04 12.00 14.25
C ARG A 238 22.93 11.09 14.73
N PHE A 239 22.42 10.23 13.81
CA PHE A 239 21.50 9.16 14.14
C PHE A 239 21.85 7.88 13.39
N TYR A 240 21.44 6.73 13.93
CA TYR A 240 21.75 5.42 13.38
C TYR A 240 20.63 4.88 12.50
N VAL A 241 20.99 4.42 11.29
CA VAL A 241 20.03 3.84 10.33
C VAL A 241 20.29 2.35 10.15
N TYR A 242 19.30 1.54 10.50
CA TYR A 242 19.34 0.09 10.30
C TYR A 242 18.93 -0.26 8.88
N ARG A 243 19.80 -0.98 8.17
CA ARG A 243 19.60 -1.43 6.78
C ARG A 243 19.67 -2.94 6.67
N THR A 244 18.68 -3.55 6.02
CA THR A 244 18.61 -5.02 5.92
C THR A 244 19.51 -5.59 4.82
N LYS A 245 19.67 -4.83 3.72
CA LYS A 245 20.47 -5.28 2.55
C LYS A 245 21.78 -4.53 2.37
N GLN A 246 22.01 -3.50 3.15
CA GLN A 246 23.19 -2.66 3.14
C GLN A 246 23.73 -2.56 4.55
N ARG A 247 25.00 -2.15 4.69
CA ARG A 247 25.58 -1.91 6.01
C ARG A 247 24.82 -0.78 6.71
N SER A 248 24.32 -1.06 7.92
CA SER A 248 23.78 -0.04 8.80
C SER A 248 24.84 1.01 9.13
N THR A 249 24.46 2.26 9.26
CA THR A 249 25.42 3.35 9.36
C THR A 249 24.89 4.52 10.19
N TRP A 250 25.82 5.29 10.76
CA TRP A 250 25.56 6.60 11.31
C TRP A 250 25.40 7.64 10.19
N ILE A 251 24.43 8.52 10.35
CA ILE A 251 24.17 9.65 9.47
C ILE A 251 24.34 10.92 10.27
N THR A 252 25.17 11.84 9.79
CA THR A 252 25.38 13.17 10.40
C THR A 252 24.24 14.11 10.01
N MET A 253 23.95 15.04 10.90
CA MET A 253 22.93 16.08 10.74
C MET A 253 23.54 17.47 10.90
N PRO A 254 22.98 18.50 10.21
CA PRO A 254 23.29 19.89 10.53
C PRO A 254 22.85 20.28 11.94
N ASP A 255 23.52 21.28 12.52
CA ASP A 255 23.23 21.76 13.87
C ASP A 255 21.79 22.25 14.01
N GLU A 256 21.30 23.02 13.03
CA GLU A 256 19.91 23.51 13.01
C GLU A 256 18.87 22.39 13.05
N LEU A 257 19.15 21.27 12.37
CA LEU A 257 18.27 20.10 12.40
C LEU A 257 18.34 19.39 13.76
N THR A 258 19.51 19.36 14.38
CA THR A 258 19.69 18.78 15.72
C THR A 258 18.89 19.56 16.76
N ASP A 259 18.92 20.89 16.73
CA ASP A 259 18.16 21.78 17.63
C ASP A 259 16.63 21.57 17.46
N LEU A 260 16.18 21.40 16.21
CA LEU A 260 14.76 21.12 15.94
C LEU A 260 14.34 19.75 16.50
N ILE A 261 15.20 18.74 16.36
CA ILE A 261 14.95 17.39 16.88
C ILE A 261 14.91 17.41 18.41
N GLU A 262 15.80 18.14 19.07
CA GLU A 262 15.81 18.27 20.53
C GLU A 262 14.49 18.86 21.04
N LYS A 263 14.03 19.97 20.47
CA LYS A 263 12.73 20.59 20.77
C LYS A 263 11.57 19.62 20.55
N TYR A 264 11.62 18.85 19.47
CA TYR A 264 10.59 17.86 19.19
C TYR A 264 10.59 16.71 20.20
N LEU A 265 11.75 16.24 20.64
CA LEU A 265 11.85 15.18 21.65
C LEU A 265 11.31 15.65 23.00
N GLU A 266 11.51 16.92 23.38
CA GLU A 266 10.88 17.53 24.55
C GLU A 266 9.35 17.52 24.41
N GLU A 267 8.80 18.02 23.28
CA GLU A 267 7.38 17.96 22.99
C GLU A 267 6.86 16.51 23.00
N ARG A 268 7.59 15.60 22.34
CA ARG A 268 7.26 14.17 22.26
C ARG A 268 7.19 13.51 23.63
N SER A 269 8.00 13.94 24.60
CA SER A 269 7.99 13.41 25.97
C SER A 269 6.68 13.69 26.72
N THR A 270 5.95 14.73 26.31
CA THR A 270 4.64 15.09 26.90
C THR A 270 3.46 14.27 26.36
N TYR A 271 3.69 13.43 25.34
CA TYR A 271 2.62 12.68 24.70
C TYR A 271 2.14 11.48 25.54
N THR A 272 1.08 11.67 26.32
CA THR A 272 0.46 10.61 27.13
C THR A 272 -0.28 9.56 26.33
N PHE A 273 -0.51 9.79 25.04
CA PHE A 273 -1.25 8.92 24.13
C PHE A 273 -0.37 7.95 23.35
N ALA A 274 0.93 7.92 23.56
CA ALA A 274 1.87 7.07 22.85
C ALA A 274 1.55 5.59 23.06
N LYS A 275 1.34 4.83 21.98
CA LYS A 275 1.19 3.37 21.96
C LYS A 275 2.50 2.68 21.57
N ASP A 276 3.31 3.34 20.77
CA ASP A 276 4.68 2.95 20.43
C ASP A 276 5.61 4.03 20.99
N ASP A 277 6.05 3.83 22.22
CA ASP A 277 6.87 4.82 22.90
C ASP A 277 8.30 4.87 22.38
N GLU A 278 8.79 3.83 21.75
CA GLU A 278 10.11 3.78 21.12
C GLU A 278 10.14 4.63 19.83
N ALA A 279 9.05 4.69 19.08
CA ALA A 279 8.99 5.36 17.78
C ALA A 279 9.38 6.84 17.86
N MET A 280 10.24 7.30 16.96
CA MET A 280 10.55 8.72 16.81
C MET A 280 9.31 9.52 16.46
N PHE A 281 8.58 9.13 15.42
CA PHE A 281 7.42 9.85 14.93
C PHE A 281 6.12 9.06 15.15
N LEU A 282 5.11 9.73 15.72
CA LEU A 282 3.80 9.15 16.00
C LEU A 282 2.69 9.74 15.14
N VAL A 283 1.64 8.94 14.97
CA VAL A 283 0.34 9.43 14.52
C VAL A 283 -0.32 10.19 15.68
N THR A 284 -0.62 11.45 15.47
CA THR A 284 -1.14 12.34 16.52
C THR A 284 -2.65 12.49 16.49
N ILE A 285 -3.33 12.12 15.38
CA ILE A 285 -4.78 12.23 15.20
C ILE A 285 -5.39 10.96 14.63
N GLY A 286 -6.68 10.78 14.92
CA GLY A 286 -7.54 9.77 14.34
C GLY A 286 -7.40 8.39 14.97
N ARG A 287 -7.94 7.38 14.28
CA ARG A 287 -8.06 6.00 14.79
C ARG A 287 -6.74 5.38 15.25
N TYR A 288 -5.63 5.75 14.63
CA TYR A 288 -4.31 5.20 14.90
C TYR A 288 -3.44 6.12 15.76
N LYS A 289 -4.06 7.08 16.50
CA LYS A 289 -3.36 7.99 17.40
C LYS A 289 -2.46 7.19 18.37
N GLY A 290 -1.22 7.62 18.50
CA GLY A 290 -0.20 7.01 19.33
C GLY A 290 0.60 5.87 18.68
N ALA A 291 0.20 5.38 17.52
CA ALA A 291 0.97 4.40 16.79
C ALA A 291 2.11 5.08 16.00
N ARG A 292 3.15 4.31 15.65
CA ARG A 292 4.26 4.72 14.77
C ARG A 292 3.74 5.28 13.46
N LEU A 293 4.34 6.37 13.00
CA LEU A 293 3.99 7.01 11.74
C LEU A 293 4.48 6.16 10.56
N GLY A 294 3.54 5.68 9.75
CA GLY A 294 3.86 4.77 8.65
C GLY A 294 4.32 5.50 7.37
N VAL A 295 5.01 4.77 6.50
CA VAL A 295 5.57 5.24 5.20
C VAL A 295 4.59 6.09 4.39
N ARG A 296 3.33 5.64 4.21
CA ARG A 296 2.32 6.38 3.44
C ARG A 296 1.95 7.73 4.06
N SER A 297 1.97 7.84 5.39
CA SER A 297 1.70 9.10 6.07
C SER A 297 2.85 10.08 5.87
N ILE A 298 4.10 9.60 5.95
CA ILE A 298 5.30 10.37 5.68
C ILE A 298 5.32 10.86 4.22
N GLU A 299 4.99 10.00 3.25
CA GLU A 299 4.87 10.40 1.83
C GLU A 299 3.88 11.56 1.64
N ARG A 300 2.72 11.50 2.31
CA ARG A 300 1.72 12.57 2.25
C ARG A 300 2.22 13.88 2.85
N ILE A 301 2.93 13.82 3.99
CA ILE A 301 3.55 14.96 4.63
C ILE A 301 4.52 15.63 3.67
N VAL A 302 5.45 14.87 3.09
CA VAL A 302 6.45 15.38 2.14
C VAL A 302 5.80 16.04 0.93
N ILE A 303 4.78 15.40 0.35
CA ILE A 303 4.02 15.96 -0.78
C ILE A 303 3.33 17.27 -0.39
N THR A 304 2.77 17.35 0.81
CA THR A 304 2.06 18.54 1.30
C THR A 304 3.03 19.70 1.50
N ILE A 305 4.18 19.47 2.12
CA ILE A 305 5.21 20.51 2.34
C ILE A 305 5.75 21.01 1.00
N ARG A 306 6.11 20.12 0.08
CA ARG A 306 6.60 20.51 -1.26
C ARG A 306 5.61 21.39 -2.03
N LYS A 307 4.30 21.11 -1.92
CA LYS A 307 3.25 21.94 -2.56
C LYS A 307 3.10 23.32 -1.93
N ARG A 308 3.53 23.51 -0.68
CA ARG A 308 3.47 24.82 0.00
C ARG A 308 4.70 25.68 -0.32
N GLN A 309 5.80 25.08 -0.77
CA GLN A 309 7.05 25.76 -1.13
C GLN A 309 7.09 26.17 -2.61
N LEU A 310 6.16 25.73 -3.44
CA LEU A 310 5.94 26.13 -4.83
C LEU A 310 4.89 27.23 -4.94
#